data_c4b520fc97b6ddf5958cf4f623f486a7
#
_entry.id   c4b520fc97b6ddf5958cf4f623f486a7
#
_cell.length_a   1.000
_cell.length_b   1.000
_cell.length_c   1.000
_cell.angle_alpha   90.00
_cell.angle_beta   90.00
_cell.angle_gamma   90.00
#
_symmetry.space_group_name_H-M   'P 1'
#
loop_
_entity.id
_entity.type
_entity.pdbx_description
1 polymer ?
#
loop_
_entity_poly.entity_id
_entity_poly.type
_entity_poly.pdbx_seq_one_letter_code
_entity_poly.pdbx_strand_id
1 'polypeptide(L)'
;IIIISKYYIKSCNAQIFNLAFKMLTAVLTFLPSVFILSYFIFNDRFKEPISSIILIFFLGFLICLPAGILNQVSHNFFFERLNYSENLTISFLGPAWAEELLKFAILYFIVLKRNEFNEPMDGLVYGVVVSLGFATYENYTYVYEWAVQIAKEENASAETFSYFVALGRSYSAVPMHGLNGAVMGYYFGMYAFSGDKKFLILSLILPYLFHGFYNFLPYPTSMIIILILVIFSLKLHKDLKNKQKLKKTEKEKIKI
;
A
#
# COMPACT_ATOMS: atom_id res chain seq x y z
N ILE A 1 4.07 6.23 -54.31
CA ILE A 1 2.90 6.50 -53.46
C ILE A 1 2.61 5.31 -52.56
N ILE A 2 2.54 4.07 -53.05
CA ILE A 2 2.22 2.85 -52.24
C ILE A 2 3.27 2.56 -51.16
N ILE A 3 4.56 2.78 -51.40
CA ILE A 3 5.64 2.58 -50.42
C ILE A 3 5.56 3.62 -49.29
N ILE A 4 5.27 4.84 -49.59
CA ILE A 4 5.12 5.94 -48.61
C ILE A 4 3.90 5.68 -47.72
N SER A 5 2.77 5.22 -48.29
CA SER A 5 1.59 4.88 -47.50
C SER A 5 1.82 3.71 -46.53
N LYS A 6 2.55 2.68 -46.94
CA LYS A 6 2.93 1.54 -46.05
C LYS A 6 3.84 1.97 -44.91
N TYR A 7 4.80 2.88 -45.16
CA TYR A 7 5.67 3.42 -44.11
C TYR A 7 4.87 4.28 -43.13
N TYR A 8 3.95 5.12 -43.61
CA TYR A 8 3.10 5.98 -42.79
C TYR A 8 2.13 5.16 -41.90
N ILE A 9 1.52 4.12 -42.46
CA ILE A 9 0.64 3.19 -41.71
C ILE A 9 1.43 2.42 -40.66
N LYS A 10 2.64 1.94 -40.97
CA LYS A 10 3.51 1.23 -40.02
C LYS A 10 3.99 2.14 -38.88
N SER A 11 4.32 3.40 -39.18
CA SER A 11 4.69 4.42 -38.18
C SER A 11 3.50 4.79 -37.28
N CYS A 12 2.31 5.00 -37.86
CA CYS A 12 1.08 5.31 -37.13
C CYS A 12 0.68 4.16 -36.19
N ASN A 13 0.72 2.91 -36.66
CA ASN A 13 0.42 1.74 -35.85
C ASN A 13 1.43 1.58 -34.68
N ALA A 14 2.72 1.87 -34.90
CA ALA A 14 3.73 1.83 -33.85
C ALA A 14 3.49 2.91 -32.78
N GLN A 15 3.09 4.12 -33.19
CA GLN A 15 2.76 5.20 -32.25
C GLN A 15 1.50 4.89 -31.41
N ILE A 16 0.45 4.34 -32.04
CA ILE A 16 -0.77 3.93 -31.33
C ILE A 16 -0.45 2.81 -30.33
N PHE A 17 0.36 1.84 -30.72
CA PHE A 17 0.78 0.74 -29.85
C PHE A 17 1.57 1.26 -28.65
N ASN A 18 2.53 2.16 -28.85
CA ASN A 18 3.31 2.77 -27.77
C ASN A 18 2.42 3.59 -26.82
N LEU A 19 1.45 4.34 -27.34
CA LEU A 19 0.52 5.10 -26.51
C LEU A 19 -0.36 4.17 -25.65
N ALA A 20 -0.93 3.13 -26.26
CA ALA A 20 -1.75 2.14 -25.55
C ALA A 20 -0.94 1.43 -24.44
N PHE A 21 0.33 1.12 -24.72
CA PHE A 21 1.23 0.48 -23.76
C PHE A 21 1.54 1.39 -22.56
N LYS A 22 1.82 2.68 -22.82
CA LYS A 22 2.01 3.68 -21.76
C LYS A 22 0.74 3.88 -20.91
N MET A 23 -0.42 3.93 -21.55
CA MET A 23 -1.70 4.02 -20.84
C MET A 23 -1.95 2.79 -19.97
N LEU A 24 -1.67 1.59 -20.47
CA LEU A 24 -1.82 0.36 -19.70
C LEU A 24 -0.86 0.32 -18.51
N THR A 25 0.39 0.75 -18.70
CA THR A 25 1.36 0.90 -17.60
C THR A 25 0.84 1.85 -16.52
N ALA A 26 0.29 3.00 -16.90
CA ALA A 26 -0.29 3.95 -15.96
C ALA A 26 -1.51 3.36 -15.20
N VAL A 27 -2.38 2.64 -15.90
CA VAL A 27 -3.52 1.94 -15.28
C VAL A 27 -3.03 0.93 -14.25
N LEU A 28 -2.05 0.09 -14.59
CA LEU A 28 -1.48 -0.90 -13.67
C LEU A 28 -0.75 -0.25 -12.48
N THR A 29 -0.19 0.95 -12.68
CA THR A 29 0.49 1.69 -11.61
C THR A 29 -0.48 2.23 -10.56
N PHE A 30 -1.63 2.78 -10.96
CA PHE A 30 -2.51 3.55 -10.06
C PHE A 30 -3.82 2.86 -9.71
N LEU A 31 -4.42 2.12 -10.67
CA LEU A 31 -5.76 1.53 -10.49
C LEU A 31 -5.85 0.52 -9.34
N PRO A 32 -4.85 -0.33 -9.05
CA PRO A 32 -4.93 -1.28 -7.94
C PRO A 32 -5.14 -0.58 -6.58
N SER A 33 -4.45 0.55 -6.32
CA SER A 33 -4.65 1.35 -5.11
C SER A 33 -6.08 1.87 -5.02
N VAL A 34 -6.62 2.42 -6.12
CA VAL A 34 -8.01 2.92 -6.18
C VAL A 34 -9.02 1.79 -5.95
N PHE A 35 -8.79 0.62 -6.54
CA PHE A 35 -9.68 -0.54 -6.40
C PHE A 35 -9.75 -1.04 -4.94
N ILE A 36 -8.60 -1.25 -4.31
CA ILE A 36 -8.53 -1.73 -2.93
C ILE A 36 -9.12 -0.68 -1.97
N LEU A 37 -8.78 0.60 -2.16
CA LEU A 37 -9.31 1.70 -1.37
C LEU A 37 -10.83 1.77 -1.46
N SER A 38 -11.37 1.70 -2.68
CA SER A 38 -12.80 1.70 -2.94
C SER A 38 -13.52 0.56 -2.22
N TYR A 39 -12.94 -0.64 -2.24
CA TYR A 39 -13.52 -1.79 -1.55
C TYR A 39 -13.73 -1.50 -0.06
N PHE A 40 -12.74 -0.99 0.66
CA PHE A 40 -12.86 -0.73 2.09
C PHE A 40 -13.77 0.46 2.40
N ILE A 41 -13.69 1.56 1.65
CA ILE A 41 -14.56 2.73 1.84
C ILE A 41 -16.03 2.39 1.57
N PHE A 42 -16.34 1.67 0.47
CA PHE A 42 -17.74 1.37 0.14
C PHE A 42 -18.35 0.31 1.05
N ASN A 43 -17.55 -0.55 1.66
CA ASN A 43 -18.02 -1.57 2.60
C ASN A 43 -18.09 -1.09 4.05
N ASP A 44 -17.61 0.09 4.35
CA ASP A 44 -17.87 0.76 5.61
C ASP A 44 -19.29 1.32 5.63
N ARG A 45 -19.98 1.14 6.77
CA ARG A 45 -21.36 1.58 6.94
C ARG A 45 -21.48 3.06 7.32
N PHE A 46 -20.57 3.55 8.16
CA PHE A 46 -20.53 4.93 8.64
C PHE A 46 -19.31 5.60 8.03
N LYS A 47 -19.47 6.03 6.79
CA LYS A 47 -18.38 6.48 5.93
C LYS A 47 -17.68 7.71 6.47
N GLU A 48 -16.38 7.67 6.37
CA GLU A 48 -15.51 8.79 6.69
C GLU A 48 -15.67 9.96 5.69
N PRO A 49 -15.50 11.22 6.16
CA PRO A 49 -15.52 12.39 5.28
C PRO A 49 -14.44 12.27 4.19
N ILE A 50 -14.83 12.58 2.95
CA ILE A 50 -13.92 12.49 1.81
C ILE A 50 -12.68 13.39 1.97
N SER A 51 -12.83 14.54 2.63
CA SER A 51 -11.72 15.45 2.95
C SER A 51 -10.67 14.78 3.84
N SER A 52 -11.10 13.97 4.81
CA SER A 52 -10.21 13.22 5.71
C SER A 52 -9.53 12.07 4.96
N ILE A 53 -10.27 11.36 4.10
CA ILE A 53 -9.71 10.33 3.23
C ILE A 53 -8.61 10.93 2.33
N ILE A 54 -8.88 12.04 1.66
CA ILE A 54 -7.91 12.71 0.78
C ILE A 54 -6.67 13.17 1.58
N LEU A 55 -6.88 13.79 2.74
CA LEU A 55 -5.78 14.27 3.58
C LEU A 55 -4.87 13.10 4.02
N ILE A 56 -5.46 12.03 4.58
CA ILE A 56 -4.67 10.91 5.10
C ILE A 56 -3.98 10.13 3.96
N PHE A 57 -4.65 10.01 2.79
CA PHE A 57 -4.01 9.46 1.60
C PHE A 57 -2.78 10.29 1.17
N PHE A 58 -2.93 11.62 1.13
CA PHE A 58 -1.84 12.51 0.75
C PHE A 58 -0.69 12.50 1.77
N LEU A 59 -0.99 12.42 3.06
CA LEU A 59 0.03 12.23 4.09
C LEU A 59 0.75 10.89 3.91
N GLY A 60 0.02 9.81 3.61
CA GLY A 60 0.61 8.51 3.25
C GLY A 60 1.55 8.59 2.05
N PHE A 61 1.15 9.33 1.02
CA PHE A 61 1.98 9.61 -0.15
C PHE A 61 3.27 10.36 0.21
N LEU A 62 3.19 11.39 1.02
CA LEU A 62 4.34 12.22 1.40
C LEU A 62 5.35 11.50 2.30
N ILE A 63 4.91 10.64 3.22
CA ILE A 63 5.83 9.94 4.13
C ILE A 63 6.73 8.91 3.43
N CYS A 64 6.46 8.59 2.15
CA CYS A 64 7.36 7.76 1.36
C CYS A 64 8.75 8.42 1.20
N LEU A 65 8.82 9.75 1.14
CA LEU A 65 10.10 10.48 1.07
C LEU A 65 10.99 10.26 2.30
N PRO A 66 10.55 10.56 3.55
CA PRO A 66 11.36 10.25 4.72
C PRO A 66 11.58 8.74 4.93
N ALA A 67 10.68 7.86 4.48
CA ALA A 67 10.91 6.43 4.51
C ALA A 67 12.11 6.03 3.64
N GLY A 68 12.23 6.57 2.44
CA GLY A 68 13.38 6.34 1.56
C GLY A 68 14.70 6.77 2.21
N ILE A 69 14.71 7.92 2.91
CA ILE A 69 15.89 8.39 3.65
C ILE A 69 16.24 7.42 4.79
N LEU A 70 15.24 6.99 5.58
CA LEU A 70 15.44 6.04 6.67
C LEU A 70 15.94 4.68 6.15
N ASN A 71 15.43 4.21 5.01
CA ASN A 71 15.88 2.98 4.36
C ASN A 71 17.36 3.07 3.97
N GLN A 72 17.78 4.19 3.38
CA GLN A 72 19.19 4.40 3.01
C GLN A 72 20.10 4.48 4.25
N VAL A 73 19.68 5.20 5.29
CA VAL A 73 20.43 5.27 6.57
C VAL A 73 20.55 3.87 7.19
N SER A 74 19.48 3.09 7.18
CA SER A 74 19.48 1.72 7.71
C SER A 74 20.40 0.81 6.90
N HIS A 75 20.37 0.90 5.57
CA HIS A 75 21.25 0.14 4.70
C HIS A 75 22.71 0.43 5.01
N ASN A 76 23.11 1.71 5.03
CA ASN A 76 24.48 2.12 5.33
C ASN A 76 24.93 1.67 6.74
N PHE A 77 24.02 1.71 7.72
CA PHE A 77 24.35 1.32 9.09
C PHE A 77 24.43 -0.19 9.27
N PHE A 78 23.43 -0.93 8.87
CA PHE A 78 23.36 -2.37 9.12
C PHE A 78 24.19 -3.18 8.12
N PHE A 79 24.12 -2.88 6.84
CA PHE A 79 24.82 -3.64 5.81
C PHE A 79 26.29 -3.18 5.70
N GLU A 80 26.54 -1.89 5.43
CA GLU A 80 27.89 -1.42 5.16
C GLU A 80 28.77 -1.32 6.40
N ARG A 81 28.22 -0.85 7.54
CA ARG A 81 29.01 -0.65 8.76
C ARG A 81 29.04 -1.86 9.70
N LEU A 82 27.91 -2.54 9.90
CA LEU A 82 27.79 -3.69 10.80
C LEU A 82 27.89 -5.05 10.10
N ASN A 83 27.98 -5.06 8.77
CA ASN A 83 28.12 -6.26 7.93
C ASN A 83 27.02 -7.31 8.17
N TYR A 84 25.77 -6.86 8.41
CA TYR A 84 24.62 -7.76 8.44
C TYR A 84 24.31 -8.29 7.04
N SER A 85 23.57 -9.39 6.95
CA SER A 85 23.09 -9.94 5.68
C SER A 85 22.32 -8.87 4.89
N GLU A 86 22.65 -8.68 3.61
CA GLU A 86 21.97 -7.75 2.73
C GLU A 86 20.46 -8.04 2.67
N ASN A 87 20.08 -9.30 2.48
CA ASN A 87 18.68 -9.71 2.44
C ASN A 87 17.92 -9.37 3.73
N LEU A 88 18.53 -9.55 4.90
CA LEU A 88 17.94 -9.15 6.18
C LEU A 88 17.79 -7.64 6.28
N THR A 89 18.80 -6.89 5.80
CA THR A 89 18.81 -5.43 5.85
C THR A 89 17.75 -4.82 4.94
N ILE A 90 17.65 -5.25 3.68
CA ILE A 90 16.67 -4.72 2.73
C ILE A 90 15.24 -5.23 3.00
N SER A 91 15.06 -6.21 3.88
CA SER A 91 13.73 -6.72 4.23
C SER A 91 13.24 -6.15 5.55
N PHE A 92 13.90 -6.46 6.66
CA PHE A 92 13.44 -6.14 8.01
C PHE A 92 14.07 -4.88 8.59
N LEU A 93 15.38 -4.70 8.43
CA LEU A 93 16.12 -3.62 9.10
C LEU A 93 16.06 -2.27 8.36
N GLY A 94 15.55 -2.24 7.16
CA GLY A 94 15.30 -1.04 6.35
C GLY A 94 13.80 -0.82 6.12
N PRO A 95 13.26 -1.25 4.96
CA PRO A 95 11.91 -0.88 4.54
C PRO A 95 10.82 -1.26 5.55
N ALA A 96 10.78 -2.51 6.02
CA ALA A 96 9.64 -2.95 6.82
C ALA A 96 9.45 -2.12 8.10
N TRP A 97 10.53 -1.84 8.88
CA TRP A 97 10.37 -1.07 10.11
C TRP A 97 10.12 0.42 9.82
N ALA A 98 10.86 1.02 8.89
CA ALA A 98 10.78 2.46 8.64
C ALA A 98 9.41 2.84 8.06
N GLU A 99 8.94 2.08 7.09
CA GLU A 99 7.69 2.35 6.40
C GLU A 99 6.47 2.10 7.29
N GLU A 100 6.44 0.96 8.00
CA GLU A 100 5.30 0.66 8.87
C GLU A 100 5.27 1.58 10.09
N LEU A 101 6.43 1.99 10.63
CA LEU A 101 6.49 2.99 11.70
C LEU A 101 5.95 4.35 11.27
N LEU A 102 6.29 4.82 10.08
CA LEU A 102 5.80 6.11 9.58
C LEU A 102 4.30 6.08 9.28
N LYS A 103 3.77 4.99 8.69
CA LYS A 103 2.33 4.80 8.49
C LYS A 103 1.60 4.79 9.85
N PHE A 104 2.12 4.05 10.82
CA PHE A 104 1.60 4.02 12.18
C PHE A 104 1.63 5.41 12.84
N ALA A 105 2.69 6.19 12.64
CA ALA A 105 2.82 7.54 13.18
C ALA A 105 1.70 8.47 12.68
N ILE A 106 1.28 8.37 11.42
CA ILE A 106 0.12 9.12 10.90
C ILE A 106 -1.16 8.73 11.65
N LEU A 107 -1.39 7.44 11.87
CA LEU A 107 -2.56 6.98 12.63
C LEU A 107 -2.53 7.52 14.06
N TYR A 108 -1.39 7.41 14.74
CA TYR A 108 -1.26 7.76 16.14
C TYR A 108 -1.29 9.27 16.41
N PHE A 109 -0.56 10.07 15.62
CA PHE A 109 -0.42 11.50 15.89
C PHE A 109 -1.48 12.36 15.19
N ILE A 110 -2.09 11.87 14.13
CA ILE A 110 -3.04 12.65 13.32
C ILE A 110 -4.44 12.04 13.38
N VAL A 111 -4.63 10.78 13.00
CA VAL A 111 -5.96 10.16 12.91
C VAL A 111 -6.63 10.07 14.29
N LEU A 112 -5.89 9.64 15.33
CA LEU A 112 -6.42 9.48 16.68
C LEU A 112 -7.04 10.76 17.27
N LYS A 113 -6.62 11.94 16.79
CA LYS A 113 -7.08 13.25 17.28
C LYS A 113 -8.26 13.81 16.49
N ARG A 114 -8.73 13.12 15.47
CA ARG A 114 -9.81 13.60 14.62
C ARG A 114 -11.17 13.30 15.24
N ASN A 115 -12.09 14.24 15.15
CA ASN A 115 -13.44 14.09 15.72
C ASN A 115 -14.26 13.01 14.98
N GLU A 116 -14.01 12.81 13.70
CA GLU A 116 -14.63 11.77 12.89
C GLU A 116 -14.16 10.37 13.24
N PHE A 117 -13.00 10.20 13.87
CA PHE A 117 -12.49 8.92 14.34
C PHE A 117 -13.29 8.45 15.56
N ASN A 118 -14.41 7.77 15.34
CA ASN A 118 -15.42 7.53 16.37
C ASN A 118 -15.86 6.05 16.51
N GLU A 119 -15.25 5.14 15.71
CA GLU A 119 -15.42 3.68 15.86
C GLU A 119 -14.21 2.89 15.35
N PRO A 120 -14.06 1.60 15.77
CA PRO A 120 -12.89 0.80 15.36
C PRO A 120 -12.75 0.58 13.85
N MET A 121 -13.85 0.64 13.08
CA MET A 121 -13.82 0.51 11.62
C MET A 121 -13.05 1.66 10.97
N ASP A 122 -13.15 2.86 11.50
CA ASP A 122 -12.43 4.03 11.00
C ASP A 122 -10.92 3.80 11.04
N GLY A 123 -10.43 3.12 12.10
CA GLY A 123 -9.03 2.69 12.20
C GLY A 123 -8.61 1.82 11.03
N LEU A 124 -9.41 0.83 10.66
CA LEU A 124 -9.14 -0.04 9.53
C LEU A 124 -9.14 0.76 8.21
N VAL A 125 -10.15 1.61 8.00
CA VAL A 125 -10.26 2.44 6.78
C VAL A 125 -9.06 3.37 6.67
N TYR A 126 -8.72 4.13 7.71
CA TYR A 126 -7.57 5.05 7.68
C TYR A 126 -6.23 4.31 7.56
N GLY A 127 -6.10 3.11 8.13
CA GLY A 127 -4.92 2.25 7.94
C GLY A 127 -4.72 1.86 6.48
N VAL A 128 -5.79 1.50 5.77
CA VAL A 128 -5.78 1.23 4.33
C VAL A 128 -5.44 2.51 3.54
N VAL A 129 -6.07 3.63 3.90
CA VAL A 129 -5.89 4.92 3.21
C VAL A 129 -4.44 5.38 3.26
N VAL A 130 -3.82 5.42 4.44
CA VAL A 130 -2.42 5.85 4.59
C VAL A 130 -1.46 4.91 3.85
N SER A 131 -1.71 3.60 3.93
CA SER A 131 -0.84 2.59 3.30
C SER A 131 -0.96 2.60 1.77
N LEU A 132 -2.14 2.85 1.21
CA LEU A 132 -2.31 2.99 -0.24
C LEU A 132 -1.82 4.33 -0.78
N GLY A 133 -1.87 5.40 0.03
CA GLY A 133 -1.19 6.65 -0.29
C GLY A 133 0.32 6.43 -0.45
N PHE A 134 0.93 5.75 0.52
CA PHE A 134 2.34 5.35 0.48
C PHE A 134 2.64 4.48 -0.75
N ALA A 135 1.90 3.39 -0.93
CA ALA A 135 2.09 2.47 -2.05
C ALA A 135 1.95 3.14 -3.42
N THR A 136 1.12 4.17 -3.55
CA THR A 136 0.93 4.90 -4.80
C THR A 136 2.18 5.69 -5.18
N TYR A 137 2.82 6.38 -4.22
CA TYR A 137 4.08 7.08 -4.48
C TYR A 137 5.20 6.08 -4.75
N GLU A 138 5.34 5.07 -3.92
CA GLU A 138 6.35 4.04 -4.09
C GLU A 138 6.21 3.33 -5.45
N ASN A 139 4.99 3.00 -5.85
CA ASN A 139 4.74 2.38 -7.15
C ASN A 139 5.12 3.29 -8.31
N TYR A 140 4.88 4.60 -8.19
CA TYR A 140 5.34 5.59 -9.16
C TYR A 140 6.88 5.57 -9.29
N THR A 141 7.61 5.61 -8.17
CA THR A 141 9.08 5.63 -8.20
C THR A 141 9.66 4.34 -8.78
N TYR A 142 9.09 3.17 -8.45
CA TYR A 142 9.54 1.90 -9.02
C TYR A 142 9.27 1.79 -10.53
N VAL A 143 8.13 2.27 -11.01
CA VAL A 143 7.73 2.13 -12.42
C VAL A 143 8.40 3.16 -13.32
N TYR A 144 8.49 4.42 -12.87
CA TYR A 144 8.89 5.53 -13.74
C TYR A 144 10.32 6.04 -13.48
N GLU A 145 10.92 5.66 -12.36
CA GLU A 145 12.30 6.06 -12.04
C GLU A 145 13.22 4.83 -12.03
N TRP A 146 13.02 3.89 -11.10
CA TRP A 146 13.88 2.72 -10.94
C TRP A 146 13.87 1.81 -12.18
N ALA A 147 12.71 1.45 -12.69
CA ALA A 147 12.60 0.58 -13.88
C ALA A 147 13.25 1.21 -15.12
N VAL A 148 13.12 2.53 -15.27
CA VAL A 148 13.75 3.27 -16.38
C VAL A 148 15.28 3.28 -16.24
N GLN A 149 15.79 3.45 -15.00
CA GLN A 149 17.23 3.41 -14.75
C GLN A 149 17.81 2.02 -15.06
N ILE A 150 17.22 0.95 -14.53
CA ILE A 150 17.67 -0.44 -14.80
C ILE A 150 17.59 -0.77 -16.29
N ALA A 151 16.53 -0.36 -16.98
CA ALA A 151 16.42 -0.58 -18.42
C ALA A 151 17.57 0.07 -19.22
N LYS A 152 18.03 1.26 -18.80
CA LYS A 152 19.19 1.92 -19.42
C LYS A 152 20.49 1.15 -19.16
N GLU A 153 20.70 0.66 -17.95
CA GLU A 153 21.88 -0.12 -17.57
C GLU A 153 21.96 -1.45 -18.36
N GLU A 154 20.80 -2.09 -18.56
CA GLU A 154 20.67 -3.35 -19.28
C GLU A 154 20.52 -3.20 -20.81
N ASN A 155 20.57 -1.97 -21.36
CA ASN A 155 20.31 -1.66 -22.78
C ASN A 155 18.95 -2.22 -23.27
N ALA A 156 17.93 -2.20 -22.40
CA ALA A 156 16.60 -2.68 -22.66
C ALA A 156 15.60 -1.54 -22.93
N SER A 157 14.39 -1.88 -23.42
CA SER A 157 13.32 -0.89 -23.58
C SER A 157 12.77 -0.46 -22.22
N ALA A 158 12.89 0.82 -21.90
CA ALA A 158 12.35 1.41 -20.66
C ALA A 158 10.83 1.21 -20.56
N GLU A 159 10.08 1.38 -21.65
CA GLU A 159 8.65 1.17 -21.67
C GLU A 159 8.27 -0.27 -21.31
N THR A 160 8.97 -1.26 -21.89
CA THR A 160 8.72 -2.67 -21.62
C THR A 160 9.06 -3.02 -20.17
N PHE A 161 10.18 -2.52 -19.67
CA PHE A 161 10.60 -2.79 -18.29
C PHE A 161 9.63 -2.17 -17.28
N SER A 162 9.25 -0.91 -17.49
CA SER A 162 8.24 -0.22 -16.66
C SER A 162 6.90 -0.95 -16.63
N TYR A 163 6.45 -1.47 -17.79
CA TYR A 163 5.23 -2.26 -17.85
C TYR A 163 5.29 -3.53 -16.99
N PHE A 164 6.36 -4.31 -17.09
CA PHE A 164 6.48 -5.54 -16.30
C PHE A 164 6.62 -5.25 -14.80
N VAL A 165 7.31 -4.16 -14.43
CA VAL A 165 7.37 -3.70 -13.03
C VAL A 165 5.99 -3.29 -12.55
N ALA A 166 5.24 -2.49 -13.33
CA ALA A 166 3.87 -2.09 -12.99
C ALA A 166 2.94 -3.31 -12.86
N LEU A 167 3.03 -4.25 -13.81
CA LEU A 167 2.26 -5.49 -13.77
C LEU A 167 2.56 -6.30 -12.50
N GLY A 168 3.82 -6.59 -12.23
CA GLY A 168 4.23 -7.34 -11.04
C GLY A 168 3.75 -6.68 -9.74
N ARG A 169 3.96 -5.38 -9.59
CA ARG A 169 3.58 -4.62 -8.40
C ARG A 169 2.06 -4.48 -8.24
N SER A 170 1.30 -4.50 -9.33
CA SER A 170 -0.16 -4.37 -9.29
C SER A 170 -0.87 -5.50 -8.53
N TYR A 171 -0.34 -6.71 -8.56
CA TYR A 171 -0.89 -7.87 -7.85
C TYR A 171 -0.03 -8.33 -6.65
N SER A 172 1.09 -7.66 -6.39
CA SER A 172 1.98 -8.02 -5.27
C SER A 172 2.16 -6.87 -4.28
N ALA A 173 3.03 -5.90 -4.53
CA ALA A 173 3.39 -4.86 -3.58
C ALA A 173 2.21 -3.94 -3.21
N VAL A 174 1.39 -3.50 -4.17
CA VAL A 174 0.25 -2.64 -3.88
C VAL A 174 -0.79 -3.34 -3.00
N PRO A 175 -1.24 -4.58 -3.31
CA PRO A 175 -2.08 -5.36 -2.38
C PRO A 175 -1.42 -5.60 -1.02
N MET A 176 -0.12 -5.90 -0.99
CA MET A 176 0.60 -6.10 0.28
C MET A 176 0.46 -4.87 1.18
N HIS A 177 0.76 -3.68 0.69
CA HIS A 177 0.63 -2.46 1.49
C HIS A 177 -0.81 -2.18 1.93
N GLY A 178 -1.79 -2.27 1.02
CA GLY A 178 -3.19 -1.99 1.35
C GLY A 178 -3.77 -2.94 2.39
N LEU A 179 -3.52 -4.24 2.25
CA LEU A 179 -4.00 -5.27 3.18
C LEU A 179 -3.24 -5.22 4.52
N ASN A 180 -1.94 -4.92 4.48
CA ASN A 180 -1.13 -4.70 5.67
C ASN A 180 -1.64 -3.48 6.45
N GLY A 181 -2.01 -2.40 5.73
CA GLY A 181 -2.68 -1.25 6.31
C GLY A 181 -4.01 -1.58 6.97
N ALA A 182 -4.80 -2.51 6.41
CA ALA A 182 -6.02 -3.00 7.04
C ALA A 182 -5.74 -3.73 8.37
N VAL A 183 -4.66 -4.52 8.44
CA VAL A 183 -4.22 -5.17 9.69
C VAL A 183 -3.78 -4.13 10.71
N MET A 184 -2.91 -3.19 10.33
CA MET A 184 -2.49 -2.08 11.18
C MET A 184 -3.69 -1.32 11.75
N GLY A 185 -4.57 -0.88 10.86
CA GLY A 185 -5.72 -0.06 11.20
C GLY A 185 -6.75 -0.78 12.07
N TYR A 186 -6.98 -2.08 11.85
CA TYR A 186 -7.84 -2.88 12.71
C TYR A 186 -7.36 -2.87 14.17
N TYR A 187 -6.10 -3.24 14.39
CA TYR A 187 -5.55 -3.28 15.73
C TYR A 187 -5.41 -1.90 16.36
N PHE A 188 -5.11 -0.89 15.54
CA PHE A 188 -5.09 0.50 15.98
C PHE A 188 -6.48 0.97 16.44
N GLY A 189 -7.53 0.71 15.66
CA GLY A 189 -8.91 0.99 16.05
C GLY A 189 -9.32 0.25 17.32
N MET A 190 -8.97 -1.03 17.44
CA MET A 190 -9.23 -1.78 18.67
C MET A 190 -8.54 -1.17 19.89
N TYR A 191 -7.30 -0.71 19.76
CA TYR A 191 -6.60 0.02 20.83
C TYR A 191 -7.32 1.31 21.22
N ALA A 192 -7.66 2.13 20.25
CA ALA A 192 -8.25 3.45 20.47
C ALA A 192 -9.57 3.39 21.26
N PHE A 193 -10.36 2.34 21.07
CA PHE A 193 -11.68 2.20 21.71
C PHE A 193 -11.73 1.22 22.89
N SER A 194 -10.71 0.41 23.11
CA SER A 194 -10.61 -0.47 24.29
C SER A 194 -9.61 0.02 25.34
N GLY A 195 -8.62 0.81 24.94
CA GLY A 195 -7.47 1.20 25.78
C GLY A 195 -6.45 0.08 26.01
N ASP A 196 -6.67 -1.12 25.48
CA ASP A 196 -5.79 -2.26 25.70
C ASP A 196 -4.52 -2.16 24.85
N LYS A 197 -3.39 -1.93 25.52
CA LYS A 197 -2.07 -1.71 24.90
C LYS A 197 -1.59 -2.89 24.04
N LYS A 198 -2.12 -4.10 24.24
CA LYS A 198 -1.76 -5.24 23.37
C LYS A 198 -2.14 -4.97 21.91
N PHE A 199 -3.28 -4.30 21.67
CA PHE A 199 -3.69 -3.95 20.31
C PHE A 199 -2.79 -2.88 19.69
N LEU A 200 -2.28 -1.93 20.49
CA LEU A 200 -1.29 -0.96 20.01
C LEU A 200 0.00 -1.66 19.53
N ILE A 201 0.50 -2.61 20.31
CA ILE A 201 1.68 -3.40 19.95
C ILE A 201 1.40 -4.22 18.68
N LEU A 202 0.25 -4.89 18.61
CA LEU A 202 -0.12 -5.69 17.44
C LEU A 202 -0.31 -4.85 16.18
N SER A 203 -0.77 -3.59 16.32
CA SER A 203 -0.93 -2.68 15.17
C SER A 203 0.39 -2.28 14.50
N LEU A 204 1.52 -2.43 15.18
CA LEU A 204 2.84 -2.16 14.62
C LEU A 204 3.59 -3.46 14.27
N ILE A 205 3.60 -4.43 15.19
CA ILE A 205 4.42 -5.64 15.04
C ILE A 205 3.93 -6.54 13.91
N LEU A 206 2.61 -6.73 13.76
CA LEU A 206 2.10 -7.60 12.70
C LEU A 206 2.37 -7.04 11.30
N PRO A 207 2.08 -5.75 11.00
CA PRO A 207 2.45 -5.17 9.72
C PRO A 207 3.95 -5.21 9.44
N TYR A 208 4.78 -4.92 10.43
CA TYR A 208 6.22 -5.04 10.32
C TYR A 208 6.67 -6.46 9.92
N LEU A 209 6.12 -7.49 10.57
CA LEU A 209 6.46 -8.87 10.26
C LEU A 209 5.98 -9.29 8.86
N PHE A 210 4.73 -9.00 8.50
CA PHE A 210 4.20 -9.33 7.17
C PHE A 210 4.99 -8.66 6.07
N HIS A 211 5.30 -7.37 6.22
CA HIS A 211 6.10 -6.63 5.24
C HIS A 211 7.52 -7.19 5.16
N GLY A 212 8.18 -7.42 6.31
CA GLY A 212 9.52 -7.99 6.35
C GLY A 212 9.59 -9.36 5.69
N PHE A 213 8.65 -10.26 5.98
CA PHE A 213 8.60 -11.57 5.33
C PHE A 213 8.26 -11.49 3.84
N TYR A 214 7.39 -10.56 3.42
CA TYR A 214 7.11 -10.35 2.01
C TYR A 214 8.37 -9.96 1.23
N ASN A 215 9.21 -9.08 1.79
CA ASN A 215 10.47 -8.67 1.17
C ASN A 215 11.57 -9.75 1.29
N PHE A 216 11.58 -10.52 2.38
CA PHE A 216 12.61 -11.52 2.65
C PHE A 216 12.49 -12.77 1.80
N LEU A 217 11.25 -13.20 1.54
CA LEU A 217 10.99 -14.43 0.78
C LEU A 217 11.13 -14.18 -0.72
N PRO A 218 11.82 -15.08 -1.46
CA PRO A 218 11.92 -14.95 -2.91
C PRO A 218 10.56 -15.18 -3.59
N TYR A 219 10.36 -14.56 -4.76
CA TYR A 219 9.23 -14.90 -5.62
C TYR A 219 9.36 -16.35 -6.15
N PRO A 220 8.29 -17.16 -6.21
CA PRO A 220 6.89 -16.82 -5.89
C PRO A 220 6.48 -17.04 -4.43
N THR A 221 7.38 -17.45 -3.54
CA THR A 221 7.07 -17.80 -2.14
C THR A 221 6.50 -16.60 -1.37
N SER A 222 6.97 -15.39 -1.67
CA SER A 222 6.44 -14.14 -1.08
C SER A 222 4.94 -13.93 -1.33
N MET A 223 4.38 -14.52 -2.39
CA MET A 223 2.94 -14.47 -2.69
C MET A 223 2.08 -15.19 -1.63
N ILE A 224 2.67 -16.11 -0.85
CA ILE A 224 1.99 -16.74 0.29
C ILE A 224 1.63 -15.69 1.35
N ILE A 225 2.52 -14.73 1.58
CA ILE A 225 2.25 -13.62 2.53
C ILE A 225 1.03 -12.80 2.08
N ILE A 226 0.91 -12.52 0.79
CA ILE A 226 -0.25 -11.81 0.24
C ILE A 226 -1.53 -12.62 0.44
N LEU A 227 -1.50 -13.92 0.17
CA LEU A 227 -2.65 -14.80 0.38
C LEU A 227 -3.09 -14.81 1.86
N ILE A 228 -2.12 -14.90 2.78
CA ILE A 228 -2.39 -14.81 4.22
C ILE A 228 -3.01 -13.45 4.56
N LEU A 229 -2.46 -12.35 4.05
CA LEU A 229 -2.97 -11.00 4.26
C LEU A 229 -4.39 -10.83 3.72
N VAL A 230 -4.72 -11.37 2.54
CA VAL A 230 -6.09 -11.35 1.99
C VAL A 230 -7.06 -12.02 2.96
N ILE A 231 -6.78 -13.26 3.36
CA ILE A 231 -7.66 -14.03 4.26
C ILE A 231 -7.79 -13.30 5.61
N PHE A 232 -6.68 -12.83 6.14
CA PHE A 232 -6.64 -12.22 7.47
C PHE A 232 -7.35 -10.86 7.49
N SER A 233 -7.05 -9.96 6.56
CA SER A 233 -7.68 -8.64 6.47
C SER A 233 -9.19 -8.72 6.21
N LEU A 234 -9.64 -9.65 5.35
CA LEU A 234 -11.06 -9.88 5.13
C LEU A 234 -11.77 -10.40 6.38
N LYS A 235 -11.12 -11.28 7.17
CA LYS A 235 -11.64 -11.74 8.46
C LYS A 235 -11.78 -10.59 9.46
N LEU A 236 -10.75 -9.76 9.59
CA LEU A 236 -10.74 -8.58 10.48
C LEU A 236 -11.82 -7.56 10.06
N HIS A 237 -11.93 -7.29 8.77
CA HIS A 237 -12.98 -6.42 8.23
C HIS A 237 -14.39 -6.96 8.52
N LYS A 238 -14.61 -8.27 8.34
CA LYS A 238 -15.88 -8.91 8.66
C LYS A 238 -16.24 -8.81 10.15
N ASP A 239 -15.26 -8.94 11.04
CA ASP A 239 -15.44 -8.74 12.50
C ASP A 239 -15.98 -7.34 12.79
N LEU A 240 -15.34 -6.30 12.26
CA LEU A 240 -15.78 -4.91 12.45
C LEU A 240 -17.16 -4.63 11.82
N LYS A 241 -17.44 -5.17 10.65
CA LYS A 241 -18.81 -5.08 10.05
C LYS A 241 -19.88 -5.69 10.93
N ASN A 242 -19.60 -6.79 11.60
CA ASN A 242 -20.53 -7.40 12.54
C ASN A 242 -20.74 -6.50 13.78
N LYS A 243 -19.69 -5.90 14.31
CA LYS A 243 -19.78 -4.92 15.42
C LYS A 243 -20.63 -3.70 15.04
N GLN A 244 -20.46 -3.17 13.83
CA GLN A 244 -21.30 -2.07 13.31
C GLN A 244 -22.78 -2.46 13.21
N LYS A 245 -23.10 -3.69 12.81
CA LYS A 245 -24.48 -4.18 12.76
C LYS A 245 -25.13 -4.22 14.14
N LEU A 246 -24.43 -4.75 15.15
CA LEU A 246 -24.91 -4.83 16.53
C LEU A 246 -25.19 -3.44 17.10
N LYS A 247 -24.25 -2.49 16.96
CA LYS A 247 -24.40 -1.09 17.39
C LYS A 247 -25.64 -0.41 16.79
N LYS A 248 -26.00 -0.73 15.54
CA LYS A 248 -27.21 -0.19 14.92
C LYS A 248 -28.47 -0.77 15.55
N THR A 249 -28.54 -2.10 15.73
CA THR A 249 -29.71 -2.77 16.30
C THR A 249 -30.00 -2.27 17.72
N GLU A 250 -28.96 -2.01 18.51
CA GLU A 250 -29.11 -1.41 19.86
C GLU A 250 -29.67 0.01 19.80
N LYS A 251 -29.13 0.86 18.90
CA LYS A 251 -29.65 2.23 18.71
C LYS A 251 -31.10 2.27 18.24
N GLU A 252 -31.53 1.31 17.42
CA GLU A 252 -32.91 1.20 16.95
C GLU A 252 -33.87 0.75 18.10
N LYS A 253 -33.41 -0.14 18.98
CA LYS A 253 -34.20 -0.58 20.15
C LYS A 253 -34.39 0.53 21.21
N ILE A 254 -33.47 1.46 21.36
CA ILE A 254 -33.55 2.58 22.31
C ILE A 254 -34.47 3.69 21.79
N LYS A 255 -34.82 3.71 20.52
CA LYS A 255 -35.71 4.70 19.90
C LYS A 255 -37.18 4.29 19.89
N ILE A 256 -37.52 3.10 20.41
CA ILE A 256 -38.88 2.58 20.65
C ILE A 256 -39.21 2.70 22.12
#